data_f0ad460299ea894a63f9d2bf8e9fb176
#
_entry.id   f0ad460299ea894a63f9d2bf8e9fb176
#
_cell.length_a   1.000
_cell.length_b   1.000
_cell.length_c   1.000
_cell.angle_alpha   90.00
_cell.angle_beta   90.00
_cell.angle_gamma   90.00
#
_symmetry.space_group_name_H-M   'P 1'
#
loop_
_entity.id
_entity.type
_entity.pdbx_description
1 polymer ?
#
loop_
_entity_poly.entity_id
_entity_poly.type
_entity_poly.pdbx_seq_one_letter_code
_entity_poly.pdbx_strand_id
1 'polypeptide(L)'
;MADEPRMLSMENLPDAIRILNESSRGMSFEWHLDLFGFLALARYWGASEQHTLLGYEEGQPAALIITSTDPETREAYVVYWAALPQFRQHRTAIRLFESCCQKLYDDGYEILHGASVPDRPVRRYRFIKSDAEHSVLDMEPTSTSLPELQSRFEVREIDLETISKVPIPPGEPVHWCQRNSFLRNGSIFFQILGAFEGETLRAYSVSVRKATPTTTVDFRSPDSSIEAGYEILRWLFSNDYRPPMFASYVFENSYAHRLLSSAGFTVKRRFDTLIRDLRTTCNERTISL
;
A
#
# COMPACT_ATOMS: atom_id res chain seq x y z
N MET A 1 -15.75 -4.52 28.89
CA MET A 1 -16.05 -5.68 28.00
C MET A 1 -16.03 -5.13 26.57
N ALA A 2 -15.29 -5.75 25.64
CA ALA A 2 -15.22 -5.23 24.27
C ALA A 2 -16.58 -5.39 23.59
N ASP A 3 -17.02 -4.31 22.97
CA ASP A 3 -18.27 -4.25 22.21
C ASP A 3 -18.14 -4.97 20.87
N GLU A 4 -19.26 -5.23 20.20
CA GLU A 4 -19.22 -5.74 18.83
C GLU A 4 -18.59 -4.71 17.87
N PRO A 5 -17.71 -5.14 16.94
CA PRO A 5 -17.16 -4.25 15.92
C PRO A 5 -18.27 -3.64 15.06
N ARG A 6 -18.08 -2.36 14.68
CA ARG A 6 -19.01 -1.65 13.82
C ARG A 6 -18.36 -1.38 12.47
N MET A 7 -19.11 -1.53 11.39
CA MET A 7 -18.66 -1.10 10.06
C MET A 7 -18.51 0.42 10.02
N LEU A 8 -17.59 0.89 9.19
CA LEU A 8 -17.43 2.32 8.93
C LEU A 8 -18.74 2.89 8.36
N SER A 9 -19.17 4.00 8.92
CA SER A 9 -20.36 4.76 8.48
C SER A 9 -20.13 6.24 8.73
N MET A 10 -20.99 7.10 8.19
CA MET A 10 -20.90 8.54 8.43
C MET A 10 -21.03 8.90 9.92
N GLU A 11 -21.75 8.10 10.70
CA GLU A 11 -21.97 8.35 12.14
C GLU A 11 -20.69 8.12 12.96
N ASN A 12 -19.88 7.12 12.61
CA ASN A 12 -18.66 6.77 13.34
C ASN A 12 -17.36 7.20 12.64
N LEU A 13 -17.49 7.95 11.53
CA LEU A 13 -16.36 8.49 10.81
C LEU A 13 -15.46 9.42 11.66
N PRO A 14 -16.00 10.28 12.56
CA PRO A 14 -15.14 11.04 13.47
C PRO A 14 -14.29 10.16 14.38
N ASP A 15 -14.80 9.00 14.81
CA ASP A 15 -14.05 8.04 15.62
C ASP A 15 -12.89 7.41 14.83
N ALA A 16 -13.14 7.04 13.56
CA ALA A 16 -12.10 6.51 12.68
C ALA A 16 -10.95 7.52 12.47
N ILE A 17 -11.30 8.78 12.20
CA ILE A 17 -10.34 9.88 12.03
C ILE A 17 -9.52 10.08 13.32
N ARG A 18 -10.19 10.09 14.49
CA ARG A 18 -9.52 10.20 15.79
C ARG A 18 -8.53 9.07 16.02
N ILE A 19 -8.96 7.82 15.80
CA ILE A 19 -8.08 6.65 16.00
C ILE A 19 -6.87 6.75 15.07
N LEU A 20 -7.05 7.09 13.81
CA LEU A 20 -5.95 7.19 12.85
C LEU A 20 -4.94 8.29 13.25
N ASN A 21 -5.43 9.46 13.58
CA ASN A 21 -4.58 10.59 14.00
C ASN A 21 -3.84 10.29 15.30
N GLU A 22 -4.54 9.82 16.34
CA GLU A 22 -3.91 9.57 17.65
C GLU A 22 -2.98 8.36 17.66
N SER A 23 -3.31 7.30 16.92
CA SER A 23 -2.47 6.09 16.86
C SER A 23 -1.18 6.30 16.08
N SER A 24 -1.12 7.31 15.20
CA SER A 24 0.07 7.67 14.43
C SER A 24 1.03 8.60 15.15
N ARG A 25 0.64 9.17 16.31
CA ARG A 25 1.50 10.06 17.08
C ARG A 25 2.81 9.39 17.46
N GLY A 26 3.91 10.08 17.25
CA GLY A 26 5.27 9.58 17.50
C GLY A 26 5.76 8.56 16.47
N MET A 27 4.99 8.30 15.41
CA MET A 27 5.49 7.57 14.25
C MET A 27 6.36 8.50 13.37
N SER A 28 7.08 7.91 12.43
CA SER A 28 7.91 8.67 11.47
C SER A 28 7.09 9.57 10.53
N PHE A 29 5.79 9.38 10.48
CA PHE A 29 4.80 10.29 9.91
C PHE A 29 3.57 10.28 10.82
N GLU A 30 3.09 11.45 11.18
CA GLU A 30 1.88 11.65 11.95
C GLU A 30 0.76 12.09 11.02
N TRP A 31 -0.40 11.49 11.18
CA TRP A 31 -1.59 11.92 10.46
C TRP A 31 -2.25 13.07 11.22
N HIS A 32 -2.65 14.10 10.48
CA HIS A 32 -3.45 15.22 10.96
C HIS A 32 -4.63 15.42 10.01
N LEU A 33 -5.44 14.38 9.86
CA LEU A 33 -6.53 14.35 8.90
C LEU A 33 -7.78 14.99 9.50
N ASP A 34 -8.44 15.80 8.69
CA ASP A 34 -9.84 16.16 8.82
C ASP A 34 -10.72 15.15 8.05
N LEU A 35 -12.01 15.45 7.96
CA LEU A 35 -12.98 14.62 7.23
C LEU A 35 -12.58 14.43 5.76
N PHE A 36 -12.22 15.51 5.07
CA PHE A 36 -11.90 15.46 3.64
C PHE A 36 -10.58 14.72 3.40
N GLY A 37 -9.59 14.98 4.25
CA GLY A 37 -8.32 14.28 4.21
C GLY A 37 -8.47 12.77 4.44
N PHE A 38 -9.32 12.36 5.39
CA PHE A 38 -9.61 10.94 5.62
C PHE A 38 -10.31 10.30 4.42
N LEU A 39 -11.35 10.94 3.86
CA LEU A 39 -12.07 10.40 2.71
C LEU A 39 -11.16 10.29 1.47
N ALA A 40 -10.30 11.28 1.24
CA ALA A 40 -9.33 11.24 0.16
C ALA A 40 -8.33 10.09 0.36
N LEU A 41 -7.82 9.90 1.57
CA LEU A 41 -6.89 8.83 1.90
C LEU A 41 -7.54 7.44 1.81
N ALA A 42 -8.77 7.29 2.32
CA ALA A 42 -9.54 6.06 2.21
C ALA A 42 -9.78 5.68 0.73
N ARG A 43 -10.13 6.65 -0.10
CA ARG A 43 -10.28 6.43 -1.54
C ARG A 43 -8.95 6.10 -2.21
N TYR A 44 -7.87 6.80 -1.86
CA TYR A 44 -6.53 6.50 -2.35
C TYR A 44 -6.11 5.07 -1.99
N TRP A 45 -6.43 4.60 -0.79
CA TRP A 45 -6.16 3.23 -0.35
C TRP A 45 -7.10 2.19 -0.96
N GLY A 46 -8.14 2.60 -1.68
CA GLY A 46 -9.19 1.68 -2.16
C GLY A 46 -9.92 1.00 -1.00
N ALA A 47 -10.11 1.74 0.10
CA ALA A 47 -10.72 1.19 1.31
C ALA A 47 -12.14 0.68 1.03
N SER A 48 -12.41 -0.54 1.46
CA SER A 48 -13.74 -1.13 1.41
C SER A 48 -14.54 -0.68 2.65
N GLU A 49 -15.65 0.03 2.43
CA GLU A 49 -16.53 0.47 3.52
C GLU A 49 -17.06 -0.72 4.32
N GLN A 50 -17.44 -1.80 3.63
CA GLN A 50 -17.99 -3.01 4.25
C GLN A 50 -16.98 -3.77 5.12
N HIS A 51 -15.68 -3.65 4.83
CA HIS A 51 -14.61 -4.38 5.52
C HIS A 51 -13.69 -3.45 6.32
N THR A 52 -14.05 -2.16 6.41
CA THR A 52 -13.41 -1.22 7.34
C THR A 52 -14.21 -1.21 8.63
N LEU A 53 -13.57 -1.66 9.72
CA LEU A 53 -14.24 -1.87 11.00
C LEU A 53 -13.62 -1.03 12.11
N LEU A 54 -14.49 -0.59 13.04
CA LEU A 54 -14.10 0.05 14.30
C LEU A 54 -14.40 -0.89 15.47
N GLY A 55 -13.44 -0.99 16.39
CA GLY A 55 -13.61 -1.68 17.68
C GLY A 55 -13.86 -0.67 18.79
N TYR A 56 -14.76 -1.02 19.68
CA TYR A 56 -15.11 -0.20 20.84
C TYR A 56 -14.81 -0.96 22.13
N GLU A 57 -14.52 -0.22 23.18
CA GLU A 57 -14.34 -0.72 24.54
C GLU A 57 -15.17 0.16 25.46
N GLU A 58 -16.19 -0.42 26.12
CA GLU A 58 -17.12 0.30 27.00
C GLU A 58 -17.73 1.55 26.34
N GLY A 59 -18.15 1.40 25.07
CA GLY A 59 -18.72 2.46 24.25
C GLY A 59 -17.72 3.49 23.69
N GLN A 60 -16.42 3.38 24.03
CA GLN A 60 -15.40 4.28 23.50
C GLN A 60 -14.68 3.69 22.30
N PRO A 61 -14.42 4.47 21.23
CA PRO A 61 -13.65 4.00 20.10
C PRO A 61 -12.22 3.65 20.52
N ALA A 62 -11.78 2.44 20.20
CA ALA A 62 -10.55 1.85 20.72
C ALA A 62 -9.58 1.40 19.61
N ALA A 63 -10.07 0.89 18.49
CA ALA A 63 -9.26 0.36 17.42
C ALA A 63 -9.94 0.56 16.05
N LEU A 64 -9.12 0.59 14.99
CA LEU A 64 -9.55 0.73 13.60
C LEU A 64 -8.78 -0.27 12.75
N ILE A 65 -9.48 -0.94 11.83
CA ILE A 65 -8.89 -1.70 10.73
C ILE A 65 -9.47 -1.19 9.41
N ILE A 66 -8.61 -0.85 8.48
CA ILE A 66 -8.97 -0.46 7.12
C ILE A 66 -8.46 -1.53 6.18
N THR A 67 -9.35 -2.05 5.35
CA THR A 67 -9.01 -3.05 4.34
C THR A 67 -9.36 -2.56 2.95
N SER A 68 -8.53 -2.92 1.99
CA SER A 68 -8.81 -2.85 0.57
C SER A 68 -9.13 -4.25 0.06
N THR A 69 -10.01 -4.37 -0.92
CA THR A 69 -10.44 -5.67 -1.45
C THR A 69 -10.32 -5.71 -2.98
N ASP A 70 -9.94 -6.86 -3.49
CA ASP A 70 -9.91 -7.17 -4.90
C ASP A 70 -10.84 -8.37 -5.19
N PRO A 71 -12.08 -8.11 -5.66
CA PRO A 71 -13.03 -9.18 -5.94
C PRO A 71 -12.61 -10.10 -7.09
N GLU A 72 -11.79 -9.61 -8.04
CA GLU A 72 -11.34 -10.39 -9.20
C GLU A 72 -10.40 -11.53 -8.77
N THR A 73 -9.54 -11.24 -7.80
CA THR A 73 -8.57 -12.23 -7.27
C THR A 73 -9.03 -12.89 -5.96
N ARG A 74 -10.14 -12.46 -5.38
CA ARG A 74 -10.63 -12.85 -4.06
C ARG A 74 -9.62 -12.60 -2.93
N GLU A 75 -8.86 -11.53 -3.06
CA GLU A 75 -7.84 -11.13 -2.10
C GLU A 75 -8.21 -9.84 -1.41
N ALA A 76 -7.79 -9.69 -0.17
CA ALA A 76 -7.94 -8.48 0.61
C ALA A 76 -6.58 -8.05 1.20
N TYR A 77 -6.49 -6.77 1.57
CA TYR A 77 -5.28 -6.17 2.13
C TYR A 77 -5.62 -5.38 3.38
N VAL A 78 -4.86 -5.60 4.45
CA VAL A 78 -4.87 -4.72 5.61
C VAL A 78 -4.02 -3.49 5.27
N VAL A 79 -4.69 -2.40 4.95
CA VAL A 79 -4.04 -1.12 4.61
C VAL A 79 -3.58 -0.41 5.87
N TYR A 80 -4.42 -0.43 6.89
CA TYR A 80 -4.13 0.17 8.18
C TYR A 80 -4.80 -0.62 9.31
N TRP A 81 -4.09 -0.83 10.40
CA TRP A 81 -4.62 -1.45 11.59
C TRP A 81 -3.91 -0.92 12.83
N ALA A 82 -4.68 -0.31 13.72
CA ALA A 82 -4.15 0.26 14.94
C ALA A 82 -5.18 0.29 16.08
N ALA A 83 -4.65 0.41 17.29
CA ALA A 83 -5.44 0.74 18.48
C ALA A 83 -4.91 2.02 19.09
N LEU A 84 -5.79 2.78 19.73
CA LEU A 84 -5.42 3.93 20.55
C LEU A 84 -4.43 3.51 21.66
N PRO A 85 -3.47 4.37 22.05
CA PRO A 85 -2.40 4.02 22.99
C PRO A 85 -2.90 3.37 24.27
N GLN A 86 -4.00 3.89 24.86
CA GLN A 86 -4.60 3.37 26.08
C GLN A 86 -5.24 1.98 25.96
N PHE A 87 -5.58 1.56 24.72
CA PHE A 87 -6.20 0.26 24.44
C PHE A 87 -5.26 -0.77 23.80
N ARG A 88 -3.96 -0.44 23.61
CA ARG A 88 -2.99 -1.34 22.94
C ARG A 88 -2.80 -2.69 23.67
N GLN A 89 -2.99 -2.72 25.00
CA GLN A 89 -2.88 -3.95 25.79
C GLN A 89 -4.20 -4.73 25.85
N HIS A 90 -5.30 -4.15 25.41
CA HIS A 90 -6.61 -4.78 25.37
C HIS A 90 -6.73 -5.75 24.21
N ARG A 91 -7.61 -6.73 24.35
CA ARG A 91 -7.88 -7.70 23.28
C ARG A 91 -8.72 -7.13 22.12
N THR A 92 -9.17 -5.88 22.25
CA THR A 92 -10.07 -5.23 21.28
C THR A 92 -9.49 -5.20 19.87
N ALA A 93 -8.22 -4.83 19.70
CA ALA A 93 -7.58 -4.83 18.38
C ALA A 93 -7.48 -6.24 17.77
N ILE A 94 -7.26 -7.27 18.60
CA ILE A 94 -7.21 -8.68 18.14
C ILE A 94 -8.61 -9.15 17.73
N ARG A 95 -9.62 -8.87 18.54
CA ARG A 95 -11.02 -9.23 18.23
C ARG A 95 -11.48 -8.54 16.97
N LEU A 96 -11.18 -7.24 16.82
CA LEU A 96 -11.49 -6.48 15.63
C LEU A 96 -10.87 -7.12 14.38
N PHE A 97 -9.60 -7.50 14.46
CA PHE A 97 -8.90 -8.17 13.37
C PHE A 97 -9.54 -9.51 13.01
N GLU A 98 -9.87 -10.35 14.01
CA GLU A 98 -10.52 -11.63 13.77
C GLU A 98 -11.95 -11.48 13.22
N SER A 99 -12.69 -10.46 13.66
CA SER A 99 -14.01 -10.14 13.07
C SER A 99 -13.90 -9.69 11.63
N CYS A 100 -12.88 -8.90 11.30
CA CYS A 100 -12.59 -8.50 9.91
C CYS A 100 -12.26 -9.72 9.04
N CYS A 101 -11.41 -10.64 9.54
CA CYS A 101 -11.08 -11.87 8.82
C CYS A 101 -12.31 -12.74 8.58
N GLN A 102 -13.17 -12.91 9.58
CA GLN A 102 -14.40 -13.69 9.44
C GLN A 102 -15.33 -13.07 8.40
N LYS A 103 -15.55 -11.75 8.50
CA LYS A 103 -16.39 -11.04 7.53
C LYS A 103 -15.86 -11.14 6.10
N LEU A 104 -14.57 -10.97 5.90
CA LEU A 104 -13.95 -11.14 4.58
C LEU A 104 -14.16 -12.56 4.04
N TYR A 105 -13.99 -13.57 4.90
CA TYR A 105 -14.23 -14.96 4.52
C TYR A 105 -15.69 -15.22 4.14
N ASP A 106 -16.65 -14.73 4.94
CA ASP A 106 -18.09 -14.86 4.69
C ASP A 106 -18.51 -14.17 3.37
N ASP A 107 -17.83 -13.09 3.00
CA ASP A 107 -18.04 -12.35 1.75
C ASP A 107 -17.22 -12.94 0.56
N GLY A 108 -16.55 -14.09 0.76
CA GLY A 108 -15.93 -14.90 -0.29
C GLY A 108 -14.46 -14.57 -0.60
N TYR A 109 -13.79 -13.77 0.22
CA TYR A 109 -12.34 -13.55 0.10
C TYR A 109 -11.57 -14.72 0.70
N GLU A 110 -10.50 -15.12 0.06
CA GLU A 110 -9.73 -16.32 0.41
C GLU A 110 -8.41 -16.00 1.08
N ILE A 111 -7.79 -14.90 0.70
CA ILE A 111 -6.45 -14.51 1.16
C ILE A 111 -6.47 -13.09 1.69
N LEU A 112 -5.86 -12.89 2.86
CA LEU A 112 -5.61 -11.60 3.45
C LEU A 112 -4.12 -11.30 3.46
N HIS A 113 -3.73 -10.21 2.80
CA HIS A 113 -2.38 -9.70 2.80
C HIS A 113 -2.19 -8.59 3.82
N GLY A 114 -0.94 -8.38 4.21
CA GLY A 114 -0.53 -7.28 5.06
C GLY A 114 0.97 -7.02 4.96
N ALA A 115 1.42 -5.98 5.62
CA ALA A 115 2.83 -5.69 5.80
C ALA A 115 3.12 -5.36 7.27
N SER A 116 4.29 -5.73 7.75
CA SER A 116 4.73 -5.44 9.12
C SER A 116 6.20 -5.08 9.13
N VAL A 117 6.58 -4.20 10.04
CA VAL A 117 8.00 -4.03 10.34
C VAL A 117 8.59 -5.35 10.82
N PRO A 118 9.87 -5.64 10.48
CA PRO A 118 10.54 -6.86 10.92
C PRO A 118 10.44 -7.06 12.43
N ASP A 119 10.52 -8.31 12.86
CA ASP A 119 10.57 -8.73 14.27
C ASP A 119 9.27 -8.51 15.09
N ARG A 120 8.19 -8.07 14.48
CA ARG A 120 6.90 -8.06 15.18
C ARG A 120 6.32 -9.47 15.29
N PRO A 121 5.68 -9.82 16.43
CA PRO A 121 5.11 -11.15 16.66
C PRO A 121 3.80 -11.36 15.88
N VAL A 122 3.89 -11.36 14.54
CA VAL A 122 2.74 -11.47 13.63
C VAL A 122 2.08 -12.86 13.65
N ARG A 123 2.79 -13.91 14.11
CA ARG A 123 2.26 -15.28 14.21
C ARG A 123 1.02 -15.38 15.09
N ARG A 124 0.90 -14.53 16.12
CA ARG A 124 -0.28 -14.51 17.00
C ARG A 124 -1.57 -14.11 16.28
N TYR A 125 -1.45 -13.51 15.09
CA TYR A 125 -2.56 -13.15 14.22
C TYR A 125 -2.75 -14.14 13.08
N ARG A 126 -2.10 -15.32 13.18
CA ARG A 126 -2.12 -16.37 12.16
C ARG A 126 -1.64 -15.91 10.77
N PHE A 127 -0.91 -14.84 10.72
CA PHE A 127 -0.15 -14.50 9.53
C PHE A 127 1.05 -15.42 9.41
N ILE A 128 1.27 -15.87 8.19
CA ILE A 128 2.51 -16.50 7.78
C ILE A 128 3.29 -15.41 7.07
N LYS A 129 4.57 -15.26 7.43
CA LYS A 129 5.48 -14.48 6.60
C LYS A 129 5.44 -15.14 5.23
N SER A 130 5.12 -14.35 4.19
CA SER A 130 5.24 -14.85 2.83
C SER A 130 6.65 -15.43 2.69
N ASP A 131 6.79 -16.60 2.07
CA ASP A 131 8.10 -17.21 1.75
C ASP A 131 8.92 -16.29 0.82
N ALA A 132 8.61 -15.04 0.85
CA ALA A 132 9.06 -14.04 -0.02
C ALA A 132 10.53 -13.77 0.24
N GLU A 133 11.29 -14.15 -0.70
CA GLU A 133 12.49 -13.45 -1.09
C GLU A 133 12.28 -11.93 -1.23
N HIS A 134 11.08 -11.41 -0.95
CA HIS A 134 10.67 -10.04 -1.29
C HIS A 134 10.15 -9.28 -0.06
N SER A 135 11.07 -8.62 0.64
CA SER A 135 10.67 -7.53 1.52
C SER A 135 10.17 -6.36 0.69
N VAL A 136 9.20 -5.63 1.22
CA VAL A 136 8.74 -4.34 0.67
C VAL A 136 9.55 -3.22 1.29
N LEU A 137 10.04 -2.32 0.48
CA LEU A 137 10.94 -1.24 0.86
C LEU A 137 10.31 0.11 0.61
N ASP A 138 10.53 1.04 1.53
CA ASP A 138 10.44 2.47 1.26
C ASP A 138 11.86 2.98 1.00
N MET A 139 12.05 3.70 -0.10
CA MET A 139 13.34 4.21 -0.53
C MET A 139 13.31 5.72 -0.70
N GLU A 140 14.41 6.38 -0.36
CA GLU A 140 14.58 7.82 -0.57
C GLU A 140 15.92 8.12 -1.27
N PRO A 141 16.00 9.16 -2.12
CA PRO A 141 17.23 9.52 -2.78
C PRO A 141 18.21 10.15 -1.79
N THR A 142 19.48 9.80 -1.90
CA THR A 142 20.58 10.49 -1.20
C THR A 142 21.05 11.71 -1.96
N SER A 143 20.78 11.77 -3.26
CA SER A 143 21.09 12.87 -4.16
C SER A 143 20.06 12.93 -5.29
N THR A 144 19.82 14.10 -5.83
CA THR A 144 19.00 14.30 -7.06
C THR A 144 19.86 14.34 -8.32
N SER A 145 21.18 14.16 -8.20
CA SER A 145 22.10 14.10 -9.34
C SER A 145 22.06 12.70 -9.95
N LEU A 146 21.44 12.58 -11.10
CA LEU A 146 21.44 11.37 -11.91
C LEU A 146 22.59 11.39 -12.92
N PRO A 147 23.10 10.21 -13.33
CA PRO A 147 24.09 10.14 -14.42
C PRO A 147 23.61 10.87 -15.67
N GLU A 148 24.50 11.63 -16.30
CA GLU A 148 24.22 12.20 -17.63
C GLU A 148 24.19 11.05 -18.65
N LEU A 149 23.03 10.87 -19.28
CA LEU A 149 22.84 9.91 -20.37
C LEU A 149 22.46 10.70 -21.62
N GLN A 150 22.92 10.25 -22.77
CA GLN A 150 22.37 10.74 -24.04
C GLN A 150 20.93 10.17 -24.14
N SER A 151 19.96 11.05 -23.88
CA SER A 151 18.56 10.64 -23.91
C SER A 151 18.12 10.29 -25.32
N ARG A 152 17.65 9.06 -25.50
CA ARG A 152 16.93 8.59 -26.69
C ARG A 152 15.46 8.35 -26.41
N PHE A 153 15.03 8.65 -25.19
CA PHE A 153 13.67 8.40 -24.72
C PHE A 153 12.90 9.71 -24.58
N GLU A 154 11.66 9.70 -25.02
CA GLU A 154 10.69 10.76 -24.76
C GLU A 154 9.86 10.38 -23.53
N VAL A 155 9.80 11.27 -22.53
CA VAL A 155 8.96 11.07 -21.35
C VAL A 155 7.69 11.87 -21.48
N ARG A 156 6.54 11.20 -21.41
CA ARG A 156 5.21 11.82 -21.49
C ARG A 156 4.24 11.19 -20.53
N GLU A 157 3.20 11.96 -20.14
CA GLU A 157 2.10 11.43 -19.34
C GLU A 157 1.25 10.48 -20.19
N ILE A 158 0.87 9.34 -19.59
CA ILE A 158 0.07 8.31 -20.22
C ILE A 158 -1.10 7.93 -19.30
N ASP A 159 -2.07 7.21 -19.86
CA ASP A 159 -3.23 6.74 -19.09
C ASP A 159 -3.05 5.34 -18.51
N LEU A 160 -3.97 4.99 -17.62
CA LEU A 160 -4.00 3.68 -16.98
C LEU A 160 -4.27 2.57 -17.98
N GLU A 161 -5.05 2.83 -19.04
CA GLU A 161 -5.34 1.84 -20.08
C GLU A 161 -4.06 1.40 -20.79
N THR A 162 -3.17 2.35 -21.06
CA THR A 162 -1.86 2.07 -21.66
C THR A 162 -1.04 1.11 -20.81
N ILE A 163 -0.89 1.38 -19.51
CA ILE A 163 -0.10 0.50 -18.63
C ILE A 163 -0.79 -0.84 -18.34
N SER A 164 -2.11 -0.89 -18.37
CA SER A 164 -2.85 -2.13 -18.13
C SER A 164 -2.59 -3.21 -19.20
N LYS A 165 -2.13 -2.80 -20.37
CA LYS A 165 -1.76 -3.68 -21.49
C LYS A 165 -0.28 -4.12 -21.46
N VAL A 166 0.52 -3.51 -20.57
CA VAL A 166 1.94 -3.86 -20.44
C VAL A 166 2.06 -5.17 -19.69
N PRO A 167 2.69 -6.20 -20.28
CA PRO A 167 2.89 -7.45 -19.59
C PRO A 167 3.83 -7.26 -18.40
N ILE A 168 3.48 -7.88 -17.28
CA ILE A 168 4.37 -7.96 -16.14
C ILE A 168 5.41 -9.05 -16.44
N PRO A 169 6.71 -8.73 -16.35
CA PRO A 169 7.74 -9.74 -16.58
C PRO A 169 7.58 -10.94 -15.65
N PRO A 170 7.80 -12.17 -16.12
CA PRO A 170 7.73 -13.36 -15.28
C PRO A 170 8.64 -13.23 -14.05
N GLY A 171 8.08 -13.53 -12.86
CA GLY A 171 8.80 -13.43 -11.59
C GLY A 171 8.90 -12.02 -11.00
N GLU A 172 8.43 -10.99 -11.68
CA GLU A 172 8.35 -9.64 -11.12
C GLU A 172 7.19 -9.57 -10.10
N PRO A 173 7.47 -9.27 -8.82
CA PRO A 173 6.42 -9.21 -7.81
C PRO A 173 5.52 -7.98 -8.00
N VAL A 174 4.26 -8.11 -7.62
CA VAL A 174 3.26 -7.04 -7.71
C VAL A 174 2.64 -6.80 -6.34
N HIS A 175 2.86 -5.62 -5.80
CA HIS A 175 2.17 -5.20 -4.58
C HIS A 175 0.71 -4.86 -4.88
N TRP A 176 -0.19 -5.02 -3.91
CA TRP A 176 -1.62 -4.75 -4.11
C TRP A 176 -1.90 -3.33 -4.66
N CYS A 177 -1.16 -2.31 -4.19
CA CYS A 177 -1.32 -0.93 -4.67
C CYS A 177 -0.80 -0.69 -6.10
N GLN A 178 -0.16 -1.68 -6.70
CA GLN A 178 0.33 -1.68 -8.08
C GLN A 178 -0.60 -2.46 -9.03
N ARG A 179 -1.66 -3.06 -8.49
CA ARG A 179 -2.65 -3.80 -9.30
C ARG A 179 -3.58 -2.83 -10.02
N ASN A 180 -4.03 -3.24 -11.18
CA ASN A 180 -4.93 -2.43 -12.01
C ASN A 180 -6.24 -2.07 -11.28
N SER A 181 -6.79 -2.98 -10.47
CA SER A 181 -7.99 -2.74 -9.66
C SER A 181 -7.80 -1.58 -8.69
N PHE A 182 -6.70 -1.54 -7.96
CA PHE A 182 -6.35 -0.45 -7.06
C PHE A 182 -6.10 0.86 -7.83
N LEU A 183 -5.29 0.81 -8.88
CA LEU A 183 -4.94 2.00 -9.67
C LEU A 183 -6.18 2.64 -10.33
N ARG A 184 -7.16 1.82 -10.77
CA ARG A 184 -8.44 2.33 -11.29
C ARG A 184 -9.24 3.09 -10.24
N ASN A 185 -9.35 2.55 -9.02
CA ASN A 185 -10.08 3.18 -7.93
C ASN A 185 -9.46 4.53 -7.51
N GLY A 186 -8.13 4.61 -7.53
CA GLY A 186 -7.36 5.79 -7.18
C GLY A 186 -6.91 6.66 -8.36
N SER A 187 -7.41 6.44 -9.59
CA SER A 187 -6.86 7.03 -10.83
C SER A 187 -6.71 8.56 -10.81
N ILE A 188 -7.62 9.27 -10.15
CA ILE A 188 -7.57 10.74 -10.00
C ILE A 188 -6.38 11.23 -9.18
N PHE A 189 -5.80 10.36 -8.35
CA PHE A 189 -4.65 10.70 -7.49
C PHE A 189 -3.31 10.39 -8.16
N PHE A 190 -3.31 9.65 -9.26
CA PHE A 190 -2.09 9.21 -9.90
C PHE A 190 -1.70 10.05 -11.11
N GLN A 191 -0.40 10.25 -11.24
CA GLN A 191 0.27 10.65 -12.47
C GLN A 191 1.04 9.43 -12.98
N ILE A 192 0.85 9.11 -14.23
CA ILE A 192 1.54 7.99 -14.88
C ILE A 192 2.42 8.55 -15.96
N LEU A 193 3.72 8.28 -15.87
CA LEU A 193 4.73 8.70 -16.84
C LEU A 193 5.25 7.48 -17.60
N GLY A 194 5.32 7.58 -18.90
CA GLY A 194 5.94 6.59 -19.77
C GLY A 194 7.18 7.16 -20.47
N ALA A 195 8.24 6.35 -20.53
CA ALA A 195 9.43 6.62 -21.35
C ALA A 195 9.36 5.80 -22.62
N PHE A 196 9.42 6.48 -23.77
CA PHE A 196 9.25 5.89 -25.10
C PHE A 196 10.53 5.99 -25.92
N GLU A 197 10.84 4.92 -26.64
CA GLU A 197 11.80 4.93 -27.75
C GLU A 197 11.00 4.83 -29.05
N GLY A 198 10.83 5.95 -29.75
CA GLY A 198 9.80 6.07 -30.77
C GLY A 198 8.41 5.84 -30.20
N GLU A 199 7.66 4.91 -30.75
CA GLU A 199 6.32 4.56 -30.24
C GLU A 199 6.33 3.41 -29.21
N THR A 200 7.49 2.87 -28.87
CA THR A 200 7.61 1.73 -27.97
C THR A 200 7.78 2.18 -26.53
N LEU A 201 6.86 1.81 -25.66
CA LEU A 201 6.96 2.03 -24.21
C LEU A 201 8.06 1.13 -23.62
N ARG A 202 9.10 1.75 -23.05
CA ARG A 202 10.26 1.06 -22.46
C ARG A 202 10.23 1.00 -20.95
N ALA A 203 9.65 2.02 -20.31
CA ALA A 203 9.43 2.03 -18.88
C ALA A 203 8.23 2.92 -18.52
N TYR A 204 7.65 2.70 -17.36
CA TYR A 204 6.68 3.62 -16.79
C TYR A 204 6.83 3.76 -15.28
N SER A 205 6.28 4.84 -14.73
CA SER A 205 6.11 5.04 -13.30
C SER A 205 4.70 5.47 -12.97
N VAL A 206 4.25 5.12 -11.76
CA VAL A 206 3.00 5.61 -11.17
C VAL A 206 3.36 6.41 -9.92
N SER A 207 3.03 7.67 -9.89
CA SER A 207 3.30 8.58 -8.77
C SER A 207 2.02 9.22 -8.28
N VAL A 208 1.98 9.59 -6.99
CA VAL A 208 0.84 10.33 -6.41
C VAL A 208 0.94 11.78 -6.88
N ARG A 209 -0.07 12.22 -7.62
CA ARG A 209 -0.14 13.56 -8.22
C ARG A 209 -0.06 14.65 -7.16
N LYS A 210 0.89 15.57 -7.33
CA LYS A 210 1.07 16.74 -6.44
C LYS A 210 1.24 16.40 -4.95
N ALA A 211 1.66 15.18 -4.63
CA ALA A 211 1.95 14.80 -3.26
C ALA A 211 3.15 15.58 -2.71
N THR A 212 3.08 15.90 -1.43
CA THR A 212 4.23 16.42 -0.67
C THR A 212 4.39 15.54 0.57
N PRO A 213 5.40 14.71 0.65
CA PRO A 213 6.48 14.50 -0.35
C PRO A 213 5.99 13.86 -1.66
N THR A 214 6.76 14.02 -2.74
CA THR A 214 6.53 13.29 -3.99
C THR A 214 6.65 11.78 -3.72
N THR A 215 5.59 11.04 -3.98
CA THR A 215 5.53 9.60 -3.68
C THR A 215 5.28 8.81 -4.96
N THR A 216 6.22 7.93 -5.31
CA THR A 216 6.07 6.98 -6.40
C THR A 216 5.71 5.61 -5.83
N VAL A 217 4.70 4.98 -6.39
CA VAL A 217 4.17 3.69 -5.92
C VAL A 217 4.53 2.53 -6.84
N ASP A 218 4.91 2.82 -8.08
CA ASP A 218 5.33 1.79 -9.05
C ASP A 218 6.35 2.32 -10.04
N PHE A 219 7.32 1.47 -10.39
CA PHE A 219 8.22 1.60 -11.54
C PHE A 219 8.32 0.26 -12.24
N ARG A 220 8.10 0.24 -13.55
CA ARG A 220 8.22 -0.98 -14.35
C ARG A 220 8.82 -0.72 -15.72
N SER A 221 9.40 -1.80 -16.25
CA SER A 221 9.90 -1.85 -17.61
C SER A 221 9.64 -3.23 -18.19
N PRO A 222 9.00 -3.34 -19.37
CA PRO A 222 8.76 -4.62 -20.04
C PRO A 222 10.05 -5.38 -20.39
N ASP A 223 11.14 -4.64 -20.62
CA ASP A 223 12.44 -5.18 -21.04
C ASP A 223 13.57 -4.90 -20.02
N SER A 224 13.22 -4.47 -18.81
CA SER A 224 14.15 -4.12 -17.74
C SER A 224 15.13 -2.98 -18.07
N SER A 225 14.75 -2.07 -18.95
CA SER A 225 15.56 -0.92 -19.35
C SER A 225 15.78 0.07 -18.21
N ILE A 226 16.95 0.05 -17.59
CA ILE A 226 17.33 0.98 -16.51
C ILE A 226 17.46 2.40 -17.06
N GLU A 227 17.95 2.57 -18.28
CA GLU A 227 18.11 3.88 -18.92
C GLU A 227 16.76 4.60 -19.11
N ALA A 228 15.73 3.88 -19.57
CA ALA A 228 14.38 4.44 -19.68
C ALA A 228 13.81 4.86 -18.32
N GLY A 229 14.08 4.08 -17.27
CA GLY A 229 13.72 4.43 -15.89
C GLY A 229 14.43 5.69 -15.38
N TYR A 230 15.71 5.87 -15.73
CA TYR A 230 16.43 7.10 -15.39
C TYR A 230 15.83 8.35 -16.04
N GLU A 231 15.34 8.26 -17.27
CA GLU A 231 14.69 9.41 -17.91
C GLU A 231 13.40 9.81 -17.18
N ILE A 232 12.62 8.83 -16.70
CA ILE A 232 11.44 9.11 -15.86
C ILE A 232 11.88 9.81 -14.56
N LEU A 233 12.91 9.29 -13.87
CA LEU A 233 13.40 9.90 -12.63
C LEU A 233 13.92 11.33 -12.89
N ARG A 234 14.62 11.55 -14.00
CA ARG A 234 15.11 12.89 -14.41
C ARG A 234 13.93 13.83 -14.63
N TRP A 235 12.90 13.37 -15.33
CA TRP A 235 11.70 14.14 -15.56
C TRP A 235 11.01 14.52 -14.23
N LEU A 236 10.85 13.56 -13.32
CA LEU A 236 10.26 13.78 -12.00
C LEU A 236 11.07 14.81 -11.21
N PHE A 237 12.40 14.69 -11.17
CA PHE A 237 13.25 15.64 -10.46
C PHE A 237 13.23 17.05 -11.06
N SER A 238 13.06 17.17 -12.38
CA SER A 238 13.05 18.47 -13.06
C SER A 238 11.71 19.18 -13.03
N ASN A 239 10.59 18.43 -13.01
CA ASN A 239 9.26 19.00 -13.25
C ASN A 239 8.32 18.90 -12.04
N ASP A 240 8.39 17.83 -11.26
CA ASP A 240 7.41 17.57 -10.20
C ASP A 240 8.07 17.30 -8.83
N TYR A 241 9.39 17.44 -8.74
CA TYR A 241 10.12 17.14 -7.52
C TYR A 241 9.74 18.07 -6.39
N ARG A 242 9.17 17.49 -5.36
CA ARG A 242 8.92 18.14 -4.07
C ARG A 242 9.64 17.33 -2.99
N PRO A 243 10.77 17.83 -2.47
CA PRO A 243 11.50 17.08 -1.47
C PRO A 243 10.70 16.94 -0.17
N PRO A 244 10.86 15.83 0.58
CA PRO A 244 11.58 14.64 0.14
C PRO A 244 10.79 13.84 -0.91
N MET A 245 11.48 13.07 -1.78
CA MET A 245 10.85 12.08 -2.64
C MET A 245 10.93 10.71 -1.97
N PHE A 246 9.85 9.95 -2.06
CA PHE A 246 9.80 8.56 -1.62
C PHE A 246 9.36 7.65 -2.75
N ALA A 247 9.99 6.50 -2.84
CA ALA A 247 9.46 5.37 -3.57
C ALA A 247 8.97 4.34 -2.53
N SER A 248 7.67 4.13 -2.50
CA SER A 248 7.03 3.21 -1.56
C SER A 248 6.65 1.91 -2.24
N TYR A 249 6.55 0.84 -1.45
CA TYR A 249 6.13 -0.49 -1.91
C TYR A 249 7.07 -1.12 -2.95
N VAL A 250 8.35 -0.79 -2.89
CA VAL A 250 9.39 -1.35 -3.75
C VAL A 250 9.75 -2.74 -3.26
N PHE A 251 9.53 -3.77 -4.07
CA PHE A 251 9.99 -5.11 -3.73
C PHE A 251 11.50 -5.23 -3.88
N GLU A 252 12.13 -5.86 -2.88
CA GLU A 252 13.55 -6.20 -2.94
C GLU A 252 13.84 -7.08 -4.17
N ASN A 253 14.92 -6.79 -4.87
CA ASN A 253 15.32 -7.44 -6.12
C ASN A 253 14.41 -7.21 -7.35
N SER A 254 13.34 -6.39 -7.25
CA SER A 254 12.53 -6.00 -8.38
C SER A 254 13.26 -5.06 -9.36
N TYR A 255 12.67 -4.83 -10.52
CA TYR A 255 13.16 -3.79 -11.44
C TYR A 255 13.23 -2.42 -10.75
N ALA A 256 12.18 -2.03 -10.04
CA ALA A 256 12.15 -0.77 -9.30
C ALA A 256 13.30 -0.66 -8.29
N HIS A 257 13.60 -1.72 -7.54
CA HIS A 257 14.71 -1.74 -6.58
C HIS A 257 16.06 -1.55 -7.27
N ARG A 258 16.32 -2.26 -8.37
CA ARG A 258 17.57 -2.11 -9.14
C ARG A 258 17.72 -0.70 -9.72
N LEU A 259 16.65 -0.17 -10.32
CA LEU A 259 16.62 1.18 -10.85
C LEU A 259 16.94 2.22 -9.78
N LEU A 260 16.19 2.21 -8.69
CA LEU A 260 16.30 3.21 -7.63
C LEU A 260 17.65 3.12 -6.92
N SER A 261 18.13 1.91 -6.62
CA SER A 261 19.46 1.73 -6.01
C SER A 261 20.58 2.27 -6.91
N SER A 262 20.50 2.00 -8.21
CA SER A 262 21.47 2.53 -9.17
C SER A 262 21.37 4.06 -9.37
N ALA A 263 20.21 4.64 -9.08
CA ALA A 263 19.95 6.08 -9.07
C ALA A 263 20.34 6.76 -7.73
N GLY A 264 20.95 6.03 -6.80
CA GLY A 264 21.38 6.56 -5.51
C GLY A 264 20.29 6.65 -4.44
N PHE A 265 19.19 5.91 -4.60
CA PHE A 265 18.21 5.75 -3.53
C PHE A 265 18.72 4.76 -2.48
N THR A 266 18.39 5.01 -1.23
CA THR A 266 18.70 4.15 -0.09
C THR A 266 17.42 3.69 0.60
N VAL A 267 17.50 2.49 1.18
CA VAL A 267 16.37 1.92 1.94
C VAL A 267 16.17 2.71 3.24
N LYS A 268 15.01 3.32 3.38
CA LYS A 268 14.58 4.02 4.58
C LYS A 268 13.89 3.10 5.56
N ARG A 269 13.04 2.23 5.04
CA ARG A 269 12.27 1.24 5.81
C ARG A 269 12.16 -0.06 5.03
N ARG A 270 12.05 -1.14 5.80
CA ARG A 270 11.80 -2.48 5.29
C ARG A 270 10.56 -3.04 5.98
N PHE A 271 9.73 -3.73 5.23
CA PHE A 271 8.55 -4.42 5.73
C PHE A 271 8.57 -5.86 5.26
N ASP A 272 8.20 -6.77 6.15
CA ASP A 272 7.88 -8.14 5.79
C ASP A 272 6.48 -8.20 5.19
N THR A 273 6.33 -8.86 4.06
CA THR A 273 5.01 -9.19 3.50
C THR A 273 4.39 -10.35 4.27
N LEU A 274 3.11 -10.24 4.54
CA LEU A 274 2.36 -11.19 5.35
C LEU A 274 1.18 -11.73 4.55
N ILE A 275 0.92 -13.02 4.68
CA ILE A 275 -0.22 -13.70 4.08
C ILE A 275 -0.97 -14.49 5.16
N ARG A 276 -2.30 -14.43 5.13
CA ARG A 276 -3.18 -15.27 5.91
C ARG A 276 -4.19 -15.93 4.98
N ASP A 277 -4.24 -17.26 4.97
CA ASP A 277 -5.29 -18.02 4.30
C ASP A 277 -6.54 -18.02 5.20
N LEU A 278 -7.60 -17.35 4.72
CA LEU A 278 -8.86 -17.22 5.46
C LEU A 278 -9.63 -18.54 5.48
N ARG A 279 -9.51 -19.39 4.44
CA ARG A 279 -10.20 -20.69 4.33
C ARG A 279 -9.80 -21.64 5.44
N THR A 280 -8.51 -21.69 5.76
CA THR A 280 -8.00 -22.58 6.83
C THR A 280 -8.29 -22.03 8.21
N THR A 281 -8.17 -20.72 8.39
CA THR A 281 -8.23 -20.10 9.71
C THR A 281 -9.64 -19.78 10.21
N CYS A 282 -10.62 -19.63 9.32
CA CYS A 282 -12.01 -19.37 9.69
C CYS A 282 -12.83 -20.66 9.81
N ASN A 283 -12.56 -21.70 8.99
CA ASN A 283 -13.22 -22.99 9.08
C ASN A 283 -12.97 -23.75 10.41
N GLU A 284 -11.78 -23.63 10.99
CA GLU A 284 -11.45 -24.28 12.27
C GLU A 284 -12.35 -23.81 13.44
N ARG A 285 -12.93 -22.62 13.37
CA ARG A 285 -13.87 -22.10 14.40
C ARG A 285 -15.26 -22.72 14.32
N THR A 286 -15.69 -23.13 13.13
CA THR A 286 -17.01 -23.76 12.92
C THR A 286 -17.07 -25.18 13.49
N ILE A 287 -15.91 -25.82 13.71
CA ILE A 287 -15.81 -27.19 14.24
C ILE A 287 -15.69 -27.21 15.78
N SER A 288 -15.42 -26.07 16.42
CA SER A 288 -15.15 -25.97 17.87
C SER A 288 -16.25 -25.25 18.68
N LEU A 289 -17.44 -25.04 18.12
CA LEU A 289 -18.69 -24.64 18.75
C LEU A 289 -19.66 -25.81 18.71
#